data_867ac0f0934b284c6feebf840e3ad176
#
_entry.id   867ac0f0934b284c6feebf840e3ad176
#
_cell.length_a   1.000
_cell.length_b   1.000
_cell.length_c   1.000
_cell.angle_alpha   90.00
_cell.angle_beta   90.00
_cell.angle_gamma   90.00
#
_symmetry.space_group_name_H-M   'P 1'
#
loop_
_entity.id
_entity.type
_entity.pdbx_description
1 polymer ?
#
loop_
_entity_poly.entity_id
_entity_poly.type
_entity_poly.pdbx_seq_one_letter_code
_entity_poly.pdbx_strand_id
1 'polypeptide(L)'
;MLRIRISILAGISILMVAPGAAAFHTAPEVRAGMLRAADLILNLDVDAAETECQALLTLPQGEAAGKFCLGLVTLTRAEDKDDPNPDLDRFLAQAADAVAAAETLERSQPTDAEVKLLLGLVHGSKALADGARKNYLAAFQSLREAHRRFQEALQLDPNLVDAYYGIGLYNFSLGQLPALLKPLVTIVLPRGDPARGLQELDRVAEQGTSLKMTARVALLHLYAGPEEKYAEALRLGRDLLQQYPGNPDLYFTTAHAASELGRTGEALEIARRLSRNMAEGRPHFIPELSPRYNQLMGKIYMDHGEYATALTFFQRAVQAPTPARYRWVTAWAWTRSGMIHDLQGDREEAVRRYRKALGVETEGIAKDLARRHLETPYRGRARPAS
;
A
#
# COMPACT_ATOMS: atom_id res chain seq x y z
N MET A 1 -19.17 16.94 13.18
CA MET A 1 -18.10 16.14 13.83
C MET A 1 -17.27 15.51 12.72
N LEU A 2 -16.03 15.94 12.62
CA LEU A 2 -15.13 15.67 11.50
C LEU A 2 -14.54 14.27 11.64
N ARG A 3 -15.15 13.25 11.00
CA ARG A 3 -14.53 11.93 10.87
C ARG A 3 -13.60 11.96 9.67
N ILE A 4 -12.32 12.19 9.93
CA ILE A 4 -11.24 12.11 8.96
C ILE A 4 -11.30 10.71 8.33
N ARG A 5 -11.40 10.65 7.01
CA ARG A 5 -11.34 9.39 6.25
C ARG A 5 -9.97 8.77 6.42
N ILE A 6 -9.84 7.85 7.38
CA ILE A 6 -8.63 7.05 7.64
C ILE A 6 -8.37 6.06 6.50
N SER A 7 -9.27 5.97 5.51
CA SER A 7 -9.09 5.13 4.30
C SER A 7 -7.82 5.43 3.48
N ILE A 8 -7.22 6.62 3.65
CA ILE A 8 -5.90 6.94 3.08
C ILE A 8 -4.80 6.13 3.78
N LEU A 9 -4.96 5.84 5.08
CA LEU A 9 -3.97 5.08 5.84
C LEU A 9 -4.02 3.57 5.56
N ALA A 10 -5.18 2.99 5.27
CA ALA A 10 -5.27 1.58 4.87
C ALA A 10 -4.69 1.31 3.46
N GLY A 11 -4.75 2.29 2.55
CA GLY A 11 -4.06 2.23 1.24
C GLY A 11 -2.57 2.58 1.32
N ILE A 12 -2.15 3.27 2.38
CA ILE A 12 -0.76 3.69 2.61
C ILE A 12 0.06 2.55 3.26
N SER A 13 -0.56 1.63 3.99
CA SER A 13 0.16 0.49 4.60
C SER A 13 0.89 -0.36 3.56
N ILE A 14 0.33 -0.51 2.36
CA ILE A 14 0.95 -1.24 1.23
C ILE A 14 2.04 -0.39 0.54
N LEU A 15 2.00 0.94 0.67
CA LEU A 15 3.01 1.86 0.17
C LEU A 15 4.28 1.92 1.04
N MET A 16 4.23 1.33 2.25
CA MET A 16 5.33 1.40 3.19
C MET A 16 6.51 0.51 2.83
N VAL A 17 6.34 -0.50 2.01
CA VAL A 17 7.27 -1.61 2.01
C VAL A 17 7.88 -1.87 0.66
N ALA A 18 8.91 -1.16 0.38
CA ALA A 18 10.09 -1.74 -0.22
C ALA A 18 11.25 -0.82 0.08
N PRO A 19 12.34 -1.35 0.64
CA PRO A 19 13.58 -0.64 0.65
C PRO A 19 13.91 -0.39 -0.81
N GLY A 20 13.80 0.84 -1.24
CA GLY A 20 14.62 1.23 -2.35
C GLY A 20 16.05 1.03 -1.87
N ALA A 21 16.82 0.27 -2.60
CA ALA A 21 18.23 0.28 -2.40
C ALA A 21 18.71 1.69 -2.70
N ALA A 22 18.69 2.54 -1.68
CA ALA A 22 19.31 3.84 -1.76
C ALA A 22 20.75 3.58 -2.20
N ALA A 23 21.09 4.10 -3.32
CA ALA A 23 22.36 3.89 -3.92
C ALA A 23 23.40 4.66 -3.11
N PHE A 24 24.54 4.04 -2.89
CA PHE A 24 25.74 4.75 -2.44
C PHE A 24 26.74 4.70 -3.60
N HIS A 25 27.02 5.84 -4.23
CA HIS A 25 28.03 5.90 -5.30
C HIS A 25 29.38 5.37 -4.82
N THR A 26 29.62 5.53 -3.52
CA THR A 26 30.88 5.12 -2.87
C THR A 26 30.86 3.69 -2.34
N ALA A 27 29.71 2.99 -2.33
CA ALA A 27 29.57 1.63 -1.79
C ALA A 27 28.67 0.73 -2.67
N PRO A 28 29.14 0.26 -3.85
CA PRO A 28 28.34 -0.57 -4.78
C PRO A 28 27.80 -1.86 -4.14
N GLU A 29 28.53 -2.45 -3.17
CA GLU A 29 28.11 -3.66 -2.47
C GLU A 29 26.92 -3.41 -1.56
N VAL A 30 26.86 -2.25 -0.89
CA VAL A 30 25.72 -1.81 -0.08
C VAL A 30 24.50 -1.65 -0.95
N ARG A 31 24.64 -0.99 -2.12
CA ARG A 31 23.58 -0.87 -3.11
C ARG A 31 23.05 -2.23 -3.54
N ALA A 32 23.94 -3.12 -3.96
CA ALA A 32 23.56 -4.46 -4.41
C ALA A 32 22.83 -5.27 -3.32
N GLY A 33 23.30 -5.20 -2.08
CA GLY A 33 22.62 -5.84 -0.93
C GLY A 33 21.23 -5.27 -0.66
N MET A 34 21.10 -3.94 -0.72
CA MET A 34 19.78 -3.30 -0.55
C MET A 34 18.81 -3.68 -1.68
N LEU A 35 19.27 -3.80 -2.94
CA LEU A 35 18.43 -4.27 -4.06
C LEU A 35 17.96 -5.71 -3.83
N ARG A 36 18.86 -6.63 -3.43
CA ARG A 36 18.44 -8.00 -3.12
C ARG A 36 17.44 -8.05 -1.97
N ALA A 37 17.68 -7.31 -0.89
CA ALA A 37 16.76 -7.23 0.22
C ALA A 37 15.38 -6.65 -0.20
N ALA A 38 15.38 -5.63 -1.07
CA ALA A 38 14.15 -5.06 -1.63
C ALA A 38 13.32 -6.09 -2.40
N ASP A 39 13.94 -6.83 -3.31
CA ASP A 39 13.26 -7.87 -4.08
C ASP A 39 12.69 -8.98 -3.18
N LEU A 40 13.44 -9.39 -2.16
CA LEU A 40 12.99 -10.37 -1.17
C LEU A 40 11.79 -9.84 -0.36
N ILE A 41 11.82 -8.59 0.08
CA ILE A 41 10.68 -7.97 0.79
C ILE A 41 9.46 -7.88 -0.12
N LEU A 42 9.62 -7.47 -1.38
CA LEU A 42 8.52 -7.38 -2.33
C LEU A 42 7.89 -8.75 -2.63
N ASN A 43 8.69 -9.82 -2.59
CA ASN A 43 8.20 -11.20 -2.70
C ASN A 43 7.75 -11.80 -1.36
N LEU A 44 7.87 -11.04 -0.26
CA LEU A 44 7.60 -11.45 1.13
C LEU A 44 8.56 -12.53 1.68
N ASP A 45 9.70 -12.77 1.06
CA ASP A 45 10.75 -13.66 1.57
C ASP A 45 11.49 -13.02 2.76
N VAL A 46 10.75 -12.76 3.83
CA VAL A 46 11.13 -11.83 4.92
C VAL A 46 12.33 -12.30 5.69
N ASP A 47 12.50 -13.62 5.91
CA ASP A 47 13.64 -14.18 6.63
C ASP A 47 14.93 -14.11 5.81
N ALA A 48 14.82 -14.32 4.49
CA ALA A 48 15.95 -14.12 3.58
C ALA A 48 16.32 -12.64 3.49
N ALA A 49 15.32 -11.75 3.46
CA ALA A 49 15.54 -10.30 3.49
C ALA A 49 16.26 -9.86 4.77
N GLU A 50 15.88 -10.41 5.94
CA GLU A 50 16.56 -10.12 7.21
C GLU A 50 18.04 -10.53 7.16
N THR A 51 18.34 -11.68 6.56
CA THR A 51 19.73 -12.15 6.39
C THR A 51 20.54 -11.19 5.52
N GLU A 52 19.99 -10.72 4.38
CA GLU A 52 20.64 -9.71 3.54
C GLU A 52 20.82 -8.37 4.29
N CYS A 53 19.80 -7.94 5.06
CA CYS A 53 19.91 -6.72 5.86
C CYS A 53 21.01 -6.82 6.94
N GLN A 54 21.15 -7.98 7.59
CA GLN A 54 22.23 -8.23 8.57
C GLN A 54 23.60 -8.22 7.90
N ALA A 55 23.73 -8.78 6.70
CA ALA A 55 24.99 -8.76 5.95
C ALA A 55 25.42 -7.31 5.63
N LEU A 56 24.48 -6.41 5.36
CA LEU A 56 24.79 -4.98 5.14
C LEU A 56 25.50 -4.32 6.32
N LEU A 57 25.19 -4.72 7.57
CA LEU A 57 25.82 -4.16 8.76
C LEU A 57 27.32 -4.42 8.81
N THR A 58 27.81 -5.44 8.11
CA THR A 58 29.23 -5.81 8.08
C THR A 58 30.02 -5.12 6.98
N LEU A 59 29.32 -4.46 6.03
CA LEU A 59 29.95 -3.77 4.92
C LEU A 59 30.45 -2.37 5.32
N PRO A 60 31.56 -1.88 4.76
CA PRO A 60 31.97 -0.50 4.89
C PRO A 60 30.80 0.43 4.48
N GLN A 61 30.47 1.41 5.30
CA GLN A 61 29.35 2.36 5.10
C GLN A 61 27.95 1.72 5.03
N GLY A 62 27.83 0.43 5.34
CA GLY A 62 26.58 -0.31 5.27
C GLY A 62 25.67 -0.19 6.50
N GLU A 63 26.18 0.34 7.62
CA GLU A 63 25.47 0.36 8.90
C GLU A 63 24.10 1.05 8.82
N ALA A 64 24.03 2.25 8.23
CA ALA A 64 22.78 2.99 8.11
C ALA A 64 21.76 2.26 7.24
N ALA A 65 22.19 1.74 6.08
CA ALA A 65 21.37 0.98 5.17
C ALA A 65 20.88 -0.33 5.81
N GLY A 66 21.76 -1.07 6.49
CA GLY A 66 21.42 -2.32 7.17
C GLY A 66 20.40 -2.10 8.30
N LYS A 67 20.59 -1.07 9.13
CA LYS A 67 19.62 -0.71 10.19
C LYS A 67 18.25 -0.33 9.61
N PHE A 68 18.22 0.47 8.56
CA PHE A 68 16.97 0.82 7.88
C PHE A 68 16.30 -0.40 7.27
N CYS A 69 17.06 -1.24 6.58
CA CYS A 69 16.59 -2.49 5.99
C CYS A 69 15.94 -3.41 7.04
N LEU A 70 16.56 -3.62 8.20
CA LEU A 70 15.99 -4.39 9.32
C LEU A 70 14.69 -3.75 9.85
N GLY A 71 14.62 -2.43 9.88
CA GLY A 71 13.39 -1.71 10.20
C GLY A 71 12.27 -2.05 9.21
N LEU A 72 12.56 -2.08 7.91
CA LEU A 72 11.58 -2.43 6.88
C LEU A 72 11.11 -3.89 6.99
N VAL A 73 12.00 -4.81 7.32
CA VAL A 73 11.64 -6.21 7.66
C VAL A 73 10.64 -6.24 8.82
N THR A 74 10.87 -5.42 9.86
CA THR A 74 9.94 -5.30 10.99
C THR A 74 8.56 -4.77 10.56
N LEU A 75 8.52 -3.75 9.70
CA LEU A 75 7.27 -3.23 9.14
C LEU A 75 6.52 -4.27 8.30
N THR A 76 7.24 -5.02 7.45
CA THR A 76 6.62 -6.07 6.64
C THR A 76 5.96 -7.14 7.51
N ARG A 77 6.63 -7.56 8.59
CA ARG A 77 6.06 -8.51 9.57
C ARG A 77 4.85 -7.94 10.31
N ALA A 78 4.78 -6.63 10.50
CA ALA A 78 3.67 -5.96 11.17
C ALA A 78 2.36 -6.04 10.37
N GLU A 79 2.43 -6.07 9.03
CA GLU A 79 1.25 -6.09 8.16
C GLU A 79 0.40 -7.35 8.33
N ASP A 80 1.03 -8.47 8.71
CA ASP A 80 0.33 -9.74 8.93
C ASP A 80 -0.26 -9.88 10.34
N LYS A 81 -0.16 -8.86 11.19
CA LYS A 81 -0.62 -8.91 12.58
C LYS A 81 -1.93 -8.17 12.79
N ASP A 82 -2.78 -8.70 13.67
CA ASP A 82 -4.02 -8.05 14.09
C ASP A 82 -3.77 -6.81 14.96
N ASP A 83 -2.71 -6.84 15.76
CA ASP A 83 -2.17 -5.67 16.46
C ASP A 83 -0.73 -5.39 15.97
N PRO A 84 -0.54 -4.44 15.05
CA PRO A 84 0.78 -4.07 14.56
C PRO A 84 1.56 -3.15 15.51
N ASN A 85 0.91 -2.62 16.55
CA ASN A 85 1.49 -1.57 17.41
C ASN A 85 2.85 -1.93 18.01
N PRO A 86 3.10 -3.15 18.55
CA PRO A 86 4.41 -3.50 19.09
C PRO A 86 5.53 -3.48 18.04
N ASP A 87 5.22 -3.88 16.80
CA ASP A 87 6.20 -3.87 15.71
C ASP A 87 6.41 -2.45 15.18
N LEU A 88 5.37 -1.62 15.16
CA LEU A 88 5.51 -0.20 14.83
C LEU A 88 6.41 0.51 15.85
N ASP A 89 6.28 0.22 17.15
CA ASP A 89 7.15 0.77 18.17
C ASP A 89 8.61 0.30 18.00
N ARG A 90 8.79 -0.99 17.69
CA ARG A 90 10.13 -1.56 17.38
C ARG A 90 10.72 -0.88 16.15
N PHE A 91 9.94 -0.74 15.09
CA PHE A 91 10.38 -0.04 13.88
C PHE A 91 10.79 1.39 14.18
N LEU A 92 10.00 2.15 14.95
CA LEU A 92 10.32 3.54 15.28
C LEU A 92 11.66 3.66 16.04
N ALA A 93 11.98 2.72 16.92
CA ALA A 93 13.28 2.63 17.57
C ALA A 93 14.40 2.31 16.57
N GLN A 94 14.22 1.29 15.72
CA GLN A 94 15.18 0.93 14.66
C GLN A 94 15.39 2.08 13.65
N ALA A 95 14.34 2.81 13.32
CA ALA A 95 14.44 3.98 12.44
C ALA A 95 15.24 5.12 13.09
N ALA A 96 15.11 5.33 14.40
CA ALA A 96 15.93 6.30 15.12
C ALA A 96 17.44 5.92 15.06
N ASP A 97 17.75 4.63 15.23
CA ASP A 97 19.12 4.11 15.10
C ASP A 97 19.66 4.24 13.67
N ALA A 98 18.79 4.02 12.67
CA ALA A 98 19.13 4.21 11.25
C ALA A 98 19.39 5.69 10.92
N VAL A 99 18.58 6.62 11.46
CA VAL A 99 18.82 8.07 11.31
C VAL A 99 20.18 8.44 11.91
N ALA A 100 20.49 8.03 13.15
CA ALA A 100 21.74 8.36 13.81
C ALA A 100 22.97 7.85 13.02
N ALA A 101 22.88 6.63 12.47
CA ALA A 101 23.92 6.07 11.62
C ALA A 101 24.06 6.83 10.30
N ALA A 102 22.93 7.17 9.64
CA ALA A 102 22.92 7.92 8.39
C ALA A 102 23.44 9.36 8.57
N GLU A 103 23.12 10.03 9.69
CA GLU A 103 23.68 11.34 10.03
C GLU A 103 25.20 11.29 10.31
N THR A 104 25.68 10.17 10.84
CA THR A 104 27.12 9.97 11.02
C THR A 104 27.80 9.83 9.66
N LEU A 105 27.19 9.07 8.74
CA LEU A 105 27.67 8.94 7.36
C LEU A 105 27.60 10.28 6.62
N GLU A 106 26.53 11.08 6.80
CA GLU A 106 26.38 12.41 6.25
C GLU A 106 27.50 13.36 6.68
N ARG A 107 27.91 13.32 7.94
CA ARG A 107 29.04 14.15 8.42
C ARG A 107 30.36 13.82 7.73
N SER A 108 30.57 12.56 7.35
CA SER A 108 31.76 12.15 6.60
C SER A 108 31.64 12.37 5.09
N GLN A 109 30.41 12.42 4.58
CA GLN A 109 30.08 12.56 3.16
C GLN A 109 28.96 13.59 2.94
N PRO A 110 29.18 14.88 3.23
CA PRO A 110 28.10 15.89 3.27
C PRO A 110 27.49 16.20 1.90
N THR A 111 28.18 15.87 0.82
CA THR A 111 27.74 16.09 -0.58
C THR A 111 27.24 14.82 -1.26
N ASP A 112 27.10 13.71 -0.54
CA ASP A 112 26.55 12.49 -1.10
C ASP A 112 25.00 12.57 -1.16
N ALA A 113 24.46 12.65 -2.39
CA ALA A 113 23.04 12.72 -2.65
C ALA A 113 22.28 11.49 -2.17
N GLU A 114 22.92 10.32 -2.18
CA GLU A 114 22.31 9.05 -1.80
C GLU A 114 22.17 8.90 -0.28
N VAL A 115 23.06 9.51 0.48
CA VAL A 115 22.92 9.62 1.94
C VAL A 115 21.71 10.47 2.28
N LYS A 116 21.48 11.57 1.54
CA LYS A 116 20.26 12.38 1.68
C LYS A 116 19.01 11.61 1.31
N LEU A 117 19.07 10.81 0.23
CA LEU A 117 17.98 9.92 -0.18
C LEU A 117 17.65 8.93 0.93
N LEU A 118 18.65 8.25 1.52
CA LEU A 118 18.45 7.32 2.62
C LEU A 118 17.77 7.99 3.82
N LEU A 119 18.27 9.16 4.25
CA LEU A 119 17.64 9.94 5.32
C LEU A 119 16.17 10.27 4.99
N GLY A 120 15.89 10.66 3.75
CA GLY A 120 14.54 10.91 3.27
C GLY A 120 13.64 9.69 3.39
N LEU A 121 14.13 8.51 3.00
CA LEU A 121 13.39 7.24 3.09
C LEU A 121 13.11 6.83 4.54
N VAL A 122 14.11 6.94 5.43
CA VAL A 122 13.93 6.61 6.85
C VAL A 122 12.88 7.53 7.48
N HIS A 123 12.99 8.85 7.26
CA HIS A 123 12.00 9.80 7.79
C HIS A 123 10.61 9.62 7.18
N GLY A 124 10.52 9.29 5.87
CA GLY A 124 9.26 8.99 5.21
C GLY A 124 8.57 7.76 5.82
N SER A 125 9.31 6.70 6.04
CA SER A 125 8.81 5.48 6.70
C SER A 125 8.40 5.74 8.16
N LYS A 126 9.18 6.56 8.90
CA LYS A 126 8.79 7.04 10.24
C LYS A 126 7.46 7.79 10.21
N ALA A 127 7.27 8.70 9.27
CA ALA A 127 6.04 9.47 9.16
C ALA A 127 4.82 8.56 9.00
N LEU A 128 4.95 7.48 8.24
CA LEU A 128 3.89 6.50 8.03
C LEU A 128 3.61 5.69 9.30
N ALA A 129 4.64 5.21 9.98
CA ALA A 129 4.50 4.46 11.23
C ALA A 129 3.88 5.32 12.36
N ASP A 130 4.35 6.56 12.52
CA ASP A 130 3.76 7.52 13.46
C ASP A 130 2.29 7.82 13.12
N GLY A 131 1.97 7.96 11.83
CA GLY A 131 0.60 8.14 11.35
C GLY A 131 -0.30 6.94 11.68
N ALA A 132 0.18 5.72 11.49
CA ALA A 132 -0.53 4.48 11.86
C ALA A 132 -0.77 4.39 13.37
N ARG A 133 0.17 4.87 14.18
CA ARG A 133 0.07 5.02 15.64
C ARG A 133 -0.84 6.19 16.07
N LYS A 134 -1.37 6.97 15.12
CA LYS A 134 -2.13 8.22 15.35
C LYS A 134 -1.31 9.31 16.05
N ASN A 135 0.01 9.23 16.01
CA ASN A 135 0.92 10.26 16.50
C ASN A 135 1.14 11.31 15.40
N TYR A 136 0.10 12.06 15.10
CA TYR A 136 0.08 12.94 13.93
C TYR A 136 1.14 14.05 13.97
N LEU A 137 1.49 14.57 15.15
CA LEU A 137 2.52 15.61 15.25
C LEU A 137 3.90 15.06 14.84
N ALA A 138 4.29 13.89 15.34
CA ALA A 138 5.53 13.24 14.96
C ALA A 138 5.52 12.85 13.48
N ALA A 139 4.39 12.35 12.96
CA ALA A 139 4.23 12.05 11.54
C ALA A 139 4.46 13.28 10.67
N PHE A 140 3.92 14.45 11.03
CA PHE A 140 4.15 15.69 10.29
C PHE A 140 5.61 16.16 10.35
N GLN A 141 6.27 16.05 11.51
CA GLN A 141 7.68 16.41 11.65
C GLN A 141 8.56 15.52 10.78
N SER A 142 8.34 14.20 10.84
CA SER A 142 9.06 13.21 10.02
C SER A 142 8.79 13.42 8.52
N LEU A 143 7.56 13.72 8.11
CA LEU A 143 7.21 13.99 6.72
C LEU A 143 7.89 15.24 6.17
N ARG A 144 7.95 16.33 6.97
CA ARG A 144 8.65 17.55 6.59
C ARG A 144 10.15 17.31 6.41
N GLU A 145 10.74 16.54 7.33
CA GLU A 145 12.15 16.21 7.25
C GLU A 145 12.43 15.32 6.03
N ALA A 146 11.61 14.29 5.78
CA ALA A 146 11.72 13.45 4.59
C ALA A 146 11.70 14.30 3.30
N HIS A 147 10.73 15.21 3.18
CA HIS A 147 10.61 16.07 2.00
C HIS A 147 11.85 16.94 1.81
N ARG A 148 12.38 17.55 2.89
CA ARG A 148 13.60 18.34 2.87
C ARG A 148 14.79 17.51 2.38
N ARG A 149 14.96 16.30 2.89
CA ARG A 149 16.07 15.40 2.52
C ARG A 149 16.01 14.97 1.04
N PHE A 150 14.83 14.67 0.52
CA PHE A 150 14.67 14.38 -0.92
C PHE A 150 15.01 15.58 -1.80
N GLN A 151 14.63 16.80 -1.38
CA GLN A 151 15.00 18.01 -2.10
C GLN A 151 16.53 18.27 -2.06
N GLU A 152 17.18 18.06 -0.91
CA GLU A 152 18.63 18.15 -0.78
C GLU A 152 19.33 17.14 -1.69
N ALA A 153 18.82 15.90 -1.77
CA ALA A 153 19.34 14.87 -2.67
C ALA A 153 19.32 15.35 -4.13
N LEU A 154 18.19 15.93 -4.60
CA LEU A 154 18.07 16.46 -5.96
C LEU A 154 18.87 17.74 -6.20
N GLN A 155 19.17 18.53 -5.18
CA GLN A 155 20.06 19.68 -5.30
C GLN A 155 21.53 19.24 -5.51
N LEU A 156 21.93 18.15 -4.86
CA LEU A 156 23.27 17.54 -4.99
C LEU A 156 23.41 16.75 -6.30
N ASP A 157 22.41 15.97 -6.65
CA ASP A 157 22.36 15.24 -7.93
C ASP A 157 20.96 15.34 -8.56
N PRO A 158 20.76 16.25 -9.55
CA PRO A 158 19.50 16.39 -10.27
C PRO A 158 19.09 15.14 -11.08
N ASN A 159 20.02 14.20 -11.33
CA ASN A 159 19.77 12.95 -12.05
C ASN A 159 19.43 11.78 -11.10
N LEU A 160 19.44 11.96 -9.80
CA LEU A 160 19.03 10.95 -8.82
C LEU A 160 17.51 10.74 -8.87
N VAL A 161 17.05 10.03 -9.90
CA VAL A 161 15.62 9.82 -10.18
C VAL A 161 14.89 9.21 -9.00
N ASP A 162 15.54 8.34 -8.23
CA ASP A 162 14.95 7.67 -7.08
C ASP A 162 14.45 8.65 -5.99
N ALA A 163 15.02 9.86 -5.88
CA ALA A 163 14.56 10.88 -4.94
C ALA A 163 13.13 11.40 -5.24
N TYR A 164 12.68 11.29 -6.51
CA TYR A 164 11.30 11.64 -6.88
C TYR A 164 10.27 10.67 -6.29
N TYR A 165 10.66 9.49 -5.81
CA TYR A 165 9.75 8.57 -5.13
C TYR A 165 9.10 9.21 -3.90
N GLY A 166 9.92 9.74 -2.99
CA GLY A 166 9.41 10.38 -1.78
C GLY A 166 8.67 11.69 -2.05
N ILE A 167 9.14 12.47 -3.04
CA ILE A 167 8.46 13.71 -3.45
C ILE A 167 7.11 13.38 -4.10
N GLY A 168 7.04 12.33 -4.93
CA GLY A 168 5.82 11.86 -5.56
C GLY A 168 4.78 11.40 -4.54
N LEU A 169 5.18 10.57 -3.58
CA LEU A 169 4.29 10.14 -2.48
C LEU A 169 3.82 11.33 -1.63
N TYR A 170 4.70 12.28 -1.34
CA TYR A 170 4.36 13.51 -0.62
C TYR A 170 3.28 14.31 -1.37
N ASN A 171 3.53 14.63 -2.66
CA ASN A 171 2.61 15.39 -3.49
C ASN A 171 1.25 14.71 -3.60
N PHE A 172 1.24 13.40 -3.84
CA PHE A 172 0.02 12.61 -3.95
C PHE A 172 -0.78 12.63 -2.64
N SER A 173 -0.13 12.25 -1.53
CA SER A 173 -0.79 12.08 -0.23
C SER A 173 -1.36 13.39 0.32
N LEU A 174 -0.60 14.48 0.27
CA LEU A 174 -1.08 15.78 0.74
C LEU A 174 -2.16 16.38 -0.16
N GLY A 175 -2.08 16.12 -1.47
CA GLY A 175 -3.10 16.57 -2.41
C GLY A 175 -4.46 15.91 -2.19
N GLN A 176 -4.49 14.68 -1.66
CA GLN A 176 -5.69 13.91 -1.33
C GLN A 176 -6.32 14.28 0.04
N LEU A 177 -5.67 15.13 0.82
CA LEU A 177 -6.23 15.55 2.11
C LEU A 177 -7.59 16.22 1.92
N PRO A 178 -8.56 15.99 2.85
CA PRO A 178 -9.84 16.67 2.85
C PRO A 178 -9.67 18.19 2.87
N ALA A 179 -10.51 18.91 2.12
CA ALA A 179 -10.42 20.36 1.98
C ALA A 179 -10.36 21.12 3.33
N LEU A 180 -11.03 20.59 4.36
CA LEU A 180 -11.05 21.17 5.70
C LEU A 180 -9.70 21.08 6.43
N LEU A 181 -8.86 20.07 6.10
CA LEU A 181 -7.54 19.88 6.70
C LEU A 181 -6.43 20.60 5.92
N LYS A 182 -6.65 20.84 4.62
CA LYS A 182 -5.64 21.49 3.76
C LYS A 182 -5.11 22.81 4.35
N PRO A 183 -5.95 23.75 4.83
CA PRO A 183 -5.44 25.00 5.40
C PRO A 183 -4.54 24.82 6.61
N LEU A 184 -4.85 23.85 7.50
CA LEU A 184 -4.07 23.57 8.70
C LEU A 184 -2.71 22.99 8.36
N VAL A 185 -2.65 22.12 7.35
CA VAL A 185 -1.42 21.44 6.92
C VAL A 185 -0.54 22.37 6.09
N THR A 186 -1.13 23.21 5.22
CA THR A 186 -0.37 24.12 4.34
C THR A 186 0.32 25.30 5.05
N ILE A 187 0.00 25.53 6.33
CA ILE A 187 0.76 26.46 7.17
C ILE A 187 2.17 25.93 7.43
N VAL A 188 2.33 24.60 7.49
CA VAL A 188 3.57 23.93 7.93
C VAL A 188 4.25 23.18 6.78
N LEU A 189 3.47 22.71 5.79
CA LEU A 189 3.94 21.92 4.66
C LEU A 189 3.54 22.56 3.33
N PRO A 190 4.40 22.53 2.29
CA PRO A 190 4.02 22.90 0.93
C PRO A 190 2.80 22.12 0.44
N ARG A 191 1.99 22.76 -0.42
CA ARG A 191 0.80 22.10 -0.99
C ARG A 191 1.20 20.91 -1.85
N GLY A 192 0.52 19.76 -1.65
CA GLY A 192 0.66 18.61 -2.52
C GLY A 192 -0.16 18.77 -3.81
N ASP A 193 0.39 18.24 -4.91
CA ASP A 193 -0.26 18.12 -6.21
C ASP A 193 -0.32 16.64 -6.60
N PRO A 194 -1.51 15.98 -6.54
CA PRO A 194 -1.62 14.56 -6.85
C PRO A 194 -1.20 14.20 -8.28
N ALA A 195 -1.53 15.04 -9.26
CA ALA A 195 -1.20 14.76 -10.65
C ALA A 195 0.32 14.78 -10.86
N ARG A 196 0.98 15.78 -10.28
CA ARG A 196 2.45 15.85 -10.26
C ARG A 196 3.05 14.67 -9.50
N GLY A 197 2.46 14.32 -8.35
CA GLY A 197 2.92 13.18 -7.55
C GLY A 197 2.92 11.87 -8.33
N LEU A 198 1.87 11.61 -9.11
CA LEU A 198 1.81 10.43 -9.99
C LEU A 198 2.87 10.49 -11.10
N GLN A 199 3.08 11.65 -11.74
CA GLN A 199 4.11 11.81 -12.77
C GLN A 199 5.52 11.54 -12.21
N GLU A 200 5.80 12.00 -11.00
CA GLU A 200 7.06 11.77 -10.30
C GLU A 200 7.24 10.27 -9.98
N LEU A 201 6.20 9.58 -9.53
CA LEU A 201 6.22 8.13 -9.30
C LEU A 201 6.38 7.35 -10.60
N ASP A 202 5.68 7.72 -11.69
CA ASP A 202 5.84 7.11 -13.01
C ASP A 202 7.28 7.24 -13.50
N ARG A 203 7.89 8.42 -13.33
CA ARG A 203 9.30 8.64 -13.68
C ARG A 203 10.23 7.68 -12.92
N VAL A 204 9.99 7.45 -11.63
CA VAL A 204 10.79 6.48 -10.86
C VAL A 204 10.52 5.05 -11.34
N ALA A 205 9.27 4.70 -11.62
CA ALA A 205 8.88 3.37 -12.11
C ALA A 205 9.48 3.03 -13.48
N GLU A 206 9.82 4.03 -14.29
CA GLU A 206 10.43 3.86 -15.61
C GLU A 206 11.96 3.96 -15.55
N GLN A 207 12.50 4.98 -14.89
CA GLN A 207 13.88 5.41 -14.98
C GLN A 207 14.67 5.23 -13.66
N GLY A 208 14.01 4.94 -12.55
CA GLY A 208 14.66 4.70 -11.26
C GLY A 208 15.57 3.48 -11.30
N THR A 209 16.58 3.49 -10.46
CA THR A 209 17.54 2.38 -10.33
C THR A 209 17.20 1.54 -9.11
N SER A 210 17.09 2.16 -7.97
CA SER A 210 16.94 1.49 -6.67
C SER A 210 15.49 1.38 -6.22
N LEU A 211 14.66 2.37 -6.54
CA LEU A 211 13.24 2.44 -6.14
C LEU A 211 12.27 2.07 -7.27
N LYS A 212 12.77 1.64 -8.41
CA LYS A 212 11.94 1.32 -9.59
C LYS A 212 10.80 0.36 -9.28
N MET A 213 11.10 -0.78 -8.67
CA MET A 213 10.08 -1.80 -8.39
C MET A 213 9.15 -1.36 -7.26
N THR A 214 9.67 -0.66 -6.25
CA THR A 214 8.89 -0.03 -5.20
C THR A 214 7.87 0.97 -5.77
N ALA A 215 8.30 1.82 -6.69
CA ALA A 215 7.41 2.78 -7.36
C ALA A 215 6.33 2.07 -8.20
N ARG A 216 6.67 0.96 -8.88
CA ARG A 216 5.70 0.16 -9.64
C ARG A 216 4.64 -0.48 -8.75
N VAL A 217 5.03 -1.00 -7.57
CA VAL A 217 4.08 -1.53 -6.59
C VAL A 217 3.21 -0.41 -6.03
N ALA A 218 3.79 0.74 -5.67
CA ALA A 218 3.03 1.90 -5.22
C ALA A 218 2.01 2.35 -6.27
N LEU A 219 2.42 2.50 -7.52
CA LEU A 219 1.53 2.88 -8.63
C LEU A 219 0.44 1.86 -8.89
N LEU A 220 0.71 0.55 -8.78
CA LEU A 220 -0.31 -0.49 -8.89
C LEU A 220 -1.47 -0.21 -7.92
N HIS A 221 -1.16 0.08 -6.65
CA HIS A 221 -2.18 0.35 -5.64
C HIS A 221 -2.87 1.71 -5.82
N LEU A 222 -2.13 2.74 -6.23
CA LEU A 222 -2.70 4.06 -6.50
C LEU A 222 -3.64 4.01 -7.71
N TYR A 223 -3.26 3.32 -8.78
CA TYR A 223 -4.08 3.18 -9.98
C TYR A 223 -5.28 2.25 -9.78
N ALA A 224 -5.14 1.16 -9.01
CA ALA A 224 -6.26 0.26 -8.71
C ALA A 224 -7.23 0.82 -7.65
N GLY A 225 -6.81 1.83 -6.88
CA GLY A 225 -7.56 2.42 -5.78
C GLY A 225 -8.03 3.85 -6.09
N PRO A 226 -7.37 4.88 -5.54
CA PRO A 226 -7.90 6.26 -5.58
C PRO A 226 -7.96 6.87 -6.98
N GLU A 227 -7.14 6.43 -7.93
CA GLU A 227 -7.09 6.99 -9.29
C GLU A 227 -8.03 6.29 -10.28
N GLU A 228 -8.50 5.08 -9.95
CA GLU A 228 -9.37 4.26 -10.81
C GLU A 228 -8.82 4.06 -12.24
N LYS A 229 -7.48 4.08 -12.39
CA LYS A 229 -6.75 3.83 -13.64
C LYS A 229 -6.49 2.33 -13.82
N TYR A 230 -7.58 1.57 -13.96
CA TYR A 230 -7.51 0.11 -13.90
C TYR A 230 -6.72 -0.53 -15.04
N ALA A 231 -6.63 0.11 -16.21
CA ALA A 231 -5.84 -0.40 -17.33
C ALA A 231 -4.34 -0.38 -17.02
N GLU A 232 -3.86 0.73 -16.46
CA GLU A 232 -2.49 0.90 -15.99
C GLU A 232 -2.18 -0.03 -14.83
N ALA A 233 -3.11 -0.13 -13.86
CA ALA A 233 -3.00 -1.06 -12.74
C ALA A 233 -2.88 -2.52 -13.21
N LEU A 234 -3.71 -2.94 -14.17
CA LEU A 234 -3.66 -4.30 -14.70
C LEU A 234 -2.35 -4.59 -15.43
N ARG A 235 -1.84 -3.63 -16.21
CA ARG A 235 -0.53 -3.77 -16.89
C ARG A 235 0.59 -3.96 -15.88
N LEU A 236 0.69 -3.08 -14.88
CA LEU A 236 1.70 -3.17 -13.82
C LEU A 236 1.56 -4.48 -13.01
N GLY A 237 0.32 -4.84 -12.67
CA GLY A 237 0.04 -6.05 -11.88
C GLY A 237 0.47 -7.33 -12.58
N ARG A 238 0.29 -7.44 -13.91
CA ARG A 238 0.76 -8.60 -14.68
C ARG A 238 2.28 -8.76 -14.60
N ASP A 239 3.01 -7.66 -14.79
CA ASP A 239 4.48 -7.68 -14.71
C ASP A 239 4.95 -8.05 -13.31
N LEU A 240 4.35 -7.42 -12.28
CA LEU A 240 4.71 -7.66 -10.88
C LEU A 240 4.39 -9.08 -10.42
N LEU A 241 3.27 -9.68 -10.89
CA LEU A 241 2.93 -11.09 -10.60
C LEU A 241 3.89 -12.10 -11.22
N GLN A 242 4.61 -11.73 -12.29
CA GLN A 242 5.68 -12.56 -12.85
C GLN A 242 6.95 -12.47 -12.02
N GLN A 243 7.25 -11.29 -11.50
CA GLN A 243 8.48 -11.03 -10.76
C GLN A 243 8.37 -11.43 -9.27
N TYR A 244 7.20 -11.20 -8.65
CA TYR A 244 6.94 -11.43 -7.23
C TYR A 244 5.74 -12.36 -7.01
N PRO A 245 5.83 -13.63 -7.46
CA PRO A 245 4.72 -14.58 -7.36
C PRO A 245 4.40 -15.01 -5.93
N GLY A 246 5.29 -14.74 -4.96
CA GLY A 246 5.11 -15.03 -3.54
C GLY A 246 4.22 -14.04 -2.79
N ASN A 247 3.87 -12.90 -3.41
CA ASN A 247 3.09 -11.85 -2.76
C ASN A 247 1.60 -11.95 -3.09
N PRO A 248 0.72 -12.42 -2.15
CA PRO A 248 -0.71 -12.58 -2.42
C PRO A 248 -1.43 -11.26 -2.68
N ASP A 249 -0.94 -10.14 -2.16
CA ASP A 249 -1.59 -8.84 -2.33
C ASP A 249 -1.61 -8.37 -3.79
N LEU A 250 -0.55 -8.68 -4.53
CA LEU A 250 -0.49 -8.42 -5.97
C LEU A 250 -1.57 -9.16 -6.75
N TYR A 251 -1.94 -10.40 -6.34
CA TYR A 251 -3.05 -11.14 -6.95
C TYR A 251 -4.38 -10.45 -6.70
N PHE A 252 -4.64 -10.03 -5.46
CA PHE A 252 -5.87 -9.34 -5.11
C PHE A 252 -6.04 -8.04 -5.89
N THR A 253 -5.02 -7.23 -5.95
CA THR A 253 -5.05 -5.91 -6.59
C THR A 253 -5.16 -6.04 -8.11
N THR A 254 -4.42 -6.98 -8.71
CA THR A 254 -4.46 -7.21 -10.16
C THR A 254 -5.80 -7.80 -10.60
N ALA A 255 -6.35 -8.79 -9.86
CA ALA A 255 -7.66 -9.36 -10.18
C ALA A 255 -8.79 -8.33 -9.99
N HIS A 256 -8.68 -7.45 -8.99
CA HIS A 256 -9.59 -6.32 -8.82
C HIS A 256 -9.58 -5.40 -10.05
N ALA A 257 -8.40 -4.99 -10.51
CA ALA A 257 -8.27 -4.12 -11.68
C ALA A 257 -8.84 -4.80 -12.96
N ALA A 258 -8.59 -6.10 -13.15
CA ALA A 258 -9.17 -6.86 -14.27
C ALA A 258 -10.70 -6.90 -14.20
N SER A 259 -11.28 -7.09 -13.00
CA SER A 259 -12.72 -7.08 -12.78
C SER A 259 -13.35 -5.73 -13.10
N GLU A 260 -12.75 -4.62 -12.65
CA GLU A 260 -13.23 -3.26 -12.94
C GLU A 260 -13.25 -2.93 -14.44
N LEU A 261 -12.32 -3.51 -15.21
CA LEU A 261 -12.28 -3.41 -16.68
C LEU A 261 -13.26 -4.35 -17.40
N GLY A 262 -14.04 -5.15 -16.67
CA GLY A 262 -14.92 -6.17 -17.27
C GLY A 262 -14.17 -7.36 -17.86
N ARG A 263 -12.87 -7.51 -17.60
CA ARG A 263 -12.05 -8.66 -18.03
C ARG A 263 -12.24 -9.85 -17.10
N THR A 264 -13.49 -10.32 -17.00
CA THR A 264 -13.92 -11.34 -16.03
C THR A 264 -13.10 -12.63 -16.14
N GLY A 265 -12.84 -13.12 -17.36
CA GLY A 265 -12.04 -14.33 -17.58
C GLY A 265 -10.64 -14.23 -16.97
N GLU A 266 -9.97 -13.09 -17.16
CA GLU A 266 -8.63 -12.81 -16.62
C GLU A 266 -8.67 -12.65 -15.09
N ALA A 267 -9.65 -11.91 -14.57
CA ALA A 267 -9.83 -11.76 -13.12
C ALA A 267 -10.00 -13.14 -12.43
N LEU A 268 -10.81 -14.03 -13.02
CA LEU A 268 -11.01 -15.39 -12.53
C LEU A 268 -9.75 -16.24 -12.64
N GLU A 269 -8.94 -16.08 -13.69
CA GLU A 269 -7.67 -16.81 -13.84
C GLU A 269 -6.69 -16.43 -12.75
N ILE A 270 -6.51 -15.14 -12.50
CA ILE A 270 -5.65 -14.64 -11.43
C ILE A 270 -6.15 -15.12 -10.05
N ALA A 271 -7.46 -15.05 -9.81
CA ALA A 271 -8.07 -15.55 -8.58
C ALA A 271 -7.91 -17.07 -8.40
N ARG A 272 -7.98 -17.86 -9.49
CA ARG A 272 -7.70 -19.31 -9.43
C ARG A 272 -6.23 -19.61 -9.10
N ARG A 273 -5.28 -18.81 -9.60
CA ARG A 273 -3.86 -18.95 -9.23
C ARG A 273 -3.68 -18.67 -7.74
N LEU A 274 -4.30 -17.61 -7.21
CA LEU A 274 -4.31 -17.30 -5.78
C LEU A 274 -4.87 -18.46 -4.96
N SER A 275 -6.03 -19.01 -5.35
CA SER A 275 -6.66 -20.15 -4.67
C SER A 275 -5.80 -21.41 -4.69
N ARG A 276 -5.12 -21.70 -5.80
CA ARG A 276 -4.17 -22.83 -5.88
C ARG A 276 -3.00 -22.66 -4.92
N ASN A 277 -2.39 -21.46 -4.90
CA ASN A 277 -1.30 -21.18 -3.98
C ASN A 277 -1.72 -21.35 -2.51
N MET A 278 -2.97 -20.92 -2.16
CA MET A 278 -3.55 -21.16 -0.83
C MET A 278 -3.75 -22.66 -0.55
N ALA A 279 -4.27 -23.42 -1.52
CA ALA A 279 -4.50 -24.85 -1.37
C ALA A 279 -3.20 -25.67 -1.28
N GLU A 280 -2.14 -25.21 -1.95
CA GLU A 280 -0.78 -25.78 -1.89
C GLU A 280 -0.05 -25.41 -0.60
N GLY A 281 -0.60 -24.53 0.24
CA GLY A 281 0.05 -24.06 1.46
C GLY A 281 1.35 -23.29 1.21
N ARG A 282 1.43 -22.54 0.11
CA ARG A 282 2.63 -21.72 -0.18
C ARG A 282 2.83 -20.67 0.89
N PRO A 283 4.08 -20.28 1.18
CA PRO A 283 4.35 -19.21 2.11
C PRO A 283 3.49 -17.96 1.80
N HIS A 284 2.97 -17.30 2.84
CA HIS A 284 2.08 -16.12 2.78
C HIS A 284 0.67 -16.33 2.17
N PHE A 285 0.39 -17.48 1.53
CA PHE A 285 -0.95 -17.85 1.05
C PHE A 285 -1.72 -18.59 2.14
N ILE A 286 -1.91 -17.93 3.27
CA ILE A 286 -2.46 -18.48 4.52
C ILE A 286 -3.99 -18.57 4.50
N PRO A 287 -4.60 -19.47 5.30
CA PRO A 287 -6.06 -19.65 5.37
C PRO A 287 -6.83 -18.37 5.73
N GLU A 288 -6.21 -17.46 6.49
CA GLU A 288 -6.75 -16.16 6.89
C GLU A 288 -7.06 -15.22 5.73
N LEU A 289 -6.52 -15.50 4.52
CA LEU A 289 -6.88 -14.79 3.29
C LEU A 289 -8.24 -15.22 2.73
N SER A 290 -8.85 -16.32 3.23
CA SER A 290 -10.10 -16.87 2.71
C SER A 290 -11.27 -15.86 2.69
N PRO A 291 -11.52 -15.04 3.72
CA PRO A 291 -12.54 -14.00 3.65
C PRO A 291 -12.29 -13.01 2.51
N ARG A 292 -11.03 -12.55 2.35
CA ARG A 292 -10.63 -11.61 1.30
C ARG A 292 -10.78 -12.23 -0.10
N TYR A 293 -10.39 -13.50 -0.26
CA TYR A 293 -10.60 -14.26 -1.49
C TYR A 293 -12.09 -14.36 -1.86
N ASN A 294 -12.93 -14.76 -0.91
CA ASN A 294 -14.36 -14.87 -1.15
C ASN A 294 -15.00 -13.52 -1.50
N GLN A 295 -14.56 -12.43 -0.84
CA GLN A 295 -15.02 -11.09 -1.15
C GLN A 295 -14.61 -10.66 -2.58
N LEU A 296 -13.39 -10.97 -3.02
CA LEU A 296 -12.92 -10.73 -4.39
C LEU A 296 -13.77 -11.52 -5.40
N MET A 297 -13.97 -12.83 -5.16
CA MET A 297 -14.80 -13.66 -6.04
C MET A 297 -16.23 -13.13 -6.14
N GLY A 298 -16.82 -12.76 -5.00
CA GLY A 298 -18.15 -12.15 -4.98
C GLY A 298 -18.21 -10.87 -5.82
N LYS A 299 -17.15 -10.03 -5.75
CA LYS A 299 -17.06 -8.82 -6.57
C LYS A 299 -16.97 -9.16 -8.07
N ILE A 300 -16.09 -10.07 -8.46
CA ILE A 300 -15.93 -10.47 -9.87
C ILE A 300 -17.27 -10.95 -10.45
N TYR A 301 -18.00 -11.82 -9.75
CA TYR A 301 -19.31 -12.29 -10.20
C TYR A 301 -20.38 -11.20 -10.17
N MET A 302 -20.36 -10.29 -9.20
CA MET A 302 -21.26 -9.14 -9.18
C MET A 302 -21.04 -8.23 -10.40
N ASP A 303 -19.80 -7.92 -10.75
CA ASP A 303 -19.45 -7.09 -11.91
C ASP A 303 -19.85 -7.79 -13.23
N HIS A 304 -19.83 -9.13 -13.25
CA HIS A 304 -20.28 -9.92 -14.40
C HIS A 304 -21.81 -10.06 -14.49
N GLY A 305 -22.54 -9.70 -13.43
CA GLY A 305 -24.00 -9.80 -13.36
C GLY A 305 -24.53 -11.13 -12.82
N GLU A 306 -23.64 -12.03 -12.39
CA GLU A 306 -23.99 -13.32 -11.77
C GLU A 306 -24.30 -13.15 -10.28
N TYR A 307 -25.40 -12.46 -9.99
CA TYR A 307 -25.74 -12.00 -8.62
C TYR A 307 -25.93 -13.14 -7.62
N ALA A 308 -26.52 -14.27 -8.01
CA ALA A 308 -26.71 -15.42 -7.12
C ALA A 308 -25.37 -16.02 -6.68
N THR A 309 -24.45 -16.19 -7.63
CA THR A 309 -23.08 -16.65 -7.36
C THR A 309 -22.32 -15.66 -6.49
N ALA A 310 -22.43 -14.36 -6.79
CA ALA A 310 -21.80 -13.30 -6.01
C ALA A 310 -22.27 -13.30 -4.55
N LEU A 311 -23.58 -13.40 -4.30
CA LEU A 311 -24.15 -13.46 -2.94
C LEU A 311 -23.65 -14.68 -2.16
N THR A 312 -23.48 -15.84 -2.84
CA THR A 312 -22.91 -17.05 -2.22
C THR A 312 -21.47 -16.78 -1.73
N PHE A 313 -20.64 -16.14 -2.55
CA PHE A 313 -19.28 -15.81 -2.17
C PHE A 313 -19.24 -14.75 -1.06
N PHE A 314 -20.06 -13.70 -1.12
CA PHE A 314 -20.16 -12.71 -0.03
C PHE A 314 -20.61 -13.36 1.28
N GLN A 315 -21.55 -14.30 1.22
CA GLN A 315 -21.98 -15.06 2.40
C GLN A 315 -20.82 -15.87 3.00
N ARG A 316 -20.01 -16.55 2.17
CA ARG A 316 -18.79 -17.24 2.63
C ARG A 316 -17.78 -16.27 3.26
N ALA A 317 -17.60 -15.10 2.67
CA ALA A 317 -16.69 -14.07 3.20
C ALA A 317 -17.07 -13.60 4.60
N VAL A 318 -18.37 -13.44 4.90
CA VAL A 318 -18.85 -12.97 6.20
C VAL A 318 -18.99 -14.07 7.25
N GLN A 319 -19.05 -15.34 6.82
CA GLN A 319 -19.10 -16.51 7.71
C GLN A 319 -17.72 -17.01 8.14
N ALA A 320 -16.70 -16.74 7.33
CA ALA A 320 -15.34 -17.14 7.64
C ALA A 320 -14.78 -16.36 8.85
N PRO A 321 -13.98 -17.00 9.71
CA PRO A 321 -13.21 -16.30 10.73
C PRO A 321 -12.39 -15.17 10.09
N THR A 322 -12.62 -13.94 10.51
CA THR A 322 -11.99 -12.78 9.89
C THR A 322 -11.09 -12.08 10.91
N PRO A 323 -9.77 -12.09 10.70
CA PRO A 323 -8.82 -11.34 11.52
C PRO A 323 -9.19 -9.85 11.62
N ALA A 324 -8.79 -9.18 12.70
CA ALA A 324 -9.12 -7.77 12.92
C ALA A 324 -8.66 -6.88 11.77
N ARG A 325 -7.48 -7.15 11.20
CA ARG A 325 -6.90 -6.45 10.04
C ARG A 325 -7.75 -6.56 8.76
N TYR A 326 -8.62 -7.60 8.66
CA TYR A 326 -9.48 -7.83 7.49
C TYR A 326 -10.97 -7.53 7.75
N ARG A 327 -11.36 -6.90 8.86
CA ARG A 327 -12.77 -6.54 9.13
C ARG A 327 -13.39 -5.68 8.02
N TRP A 328 -12.59 -4.88 7.32
CA TRP A 328 -13.03 -4.12 6.15
C TRP A 328 -13.58 -5.01 5.02
N VAL A 329 -13.10 -6.26 4.89
CA VAL A 329 -13.58 -7.26 3.93
C VAL A 329 -15.04 -7.61 4.22
N THR A 330 -15.36 -7.84 5.49
CA THR A 330 -16.73 -8.13 5.95
C THR A 330 -17.66 -6.95 5.67
N ALA A 331 -17.21 -5.72 5.92
CA ALA A 331 -17.99 -4.53 5.61
C ALA A 331 -18.27 -4.41 4.09
N TRP A 332 -17.28 -4.66 3.23
CA TRP A 332 -17.46 -4.69 1.79
C TRP A 332 -18.41 -5.79 1.33
N ALA A 333 -18.29 -7.00 1.89
CA ALA A 333 -19.16 -8.11 1.52
C ALA A 333 -20.63 -7.80 1.84
N TRP A 334 -20.92 -7.23 3.01
CA TRP A 334 -22.27 -6.79 3.35
C TRP A 334 -22.77 -5.64 2.48
N THR A 335 -21.92 -4.63 2.21
CA THR A 335 -22.29 -3.47 1.38
C THR A 335 -22.62 -3.91 -0.02
N ARG A 336 -21.78 -4.75 -0.67
CA ARG A 336 -22.03 -5.25 -2.02
C ARG A 336 -23.21 -6.20 -2.08
N SER A 337 -23.45 -7.00 -1.05
CA SER A 337 -24.70 -7.79 -0.95
C SER A 337 -25.93 -6.88 -0.95
N GLY A 338 -25.90 -5.78 -0.21
CA GLY A 338 -26.97 -4.80 -0.23
C GLY A 338 -27.17 -4.16 -1.60
N MET A 339 -26.06 -3.81 -2.30
CA MET A 339 -26.12 -3.30 -3.67
C MET A 339 -26.78 -4.27 -4.64
N ILE A 340 -26.49 -5.59 -4.53
CA ILE A 340 -27.15 -6.60 -5.36
C ILE A 340 -28.65 -6.65 -5.08
N HIS A 341 -29.09 -6.65 -3.83
CA HIS A 341 -30.52 -6.65 -3.49
C HIS A 341 -31.23 -5.40 -4.00
N ASP A 342 -30.61 -4.21 -3.95
CA ASP A 342 -31.15 -3.00 -4.58
C ASP A 342 -31.32 -3.19 -6.10
N LEU A 343 -30.32 -3.78 -6.80
CA LEU A 343 -30.42 -4.07 -8.24
C LEU A 343 -31.53 -5.05 -8.59
N GLN A 344 -31.86 -5.95 -7.67
CA GLN A 344 -32.93 -6.94 -7.79
C GLN A 344 -34.30 -6.39 -7.36
N GLY A 345 -34.38 -5.14 -6.87
CA GLY A 345 -35.60 -4.51 -6.37
C GLY A 345 -35.99 -4.91 -4.94
N ASP A 346 -35.18 -5.71 -4.26
CA ASP A 346 -35.40 -6.13 -2.88
C ASP A 346 -34.80 -5.10 -1.89
N ARG A 347 -35.46 -3.97 -1.80
CA ARG A 347 -35.03 -2.85 -0.96
C ARG A 347 -34.95 -3.22 0.52
N GLU A 348 -35.85 -4.05 0.99
CA GLU A 348 -35.90 -4.41 2.40
C GLU A 348 -34.65 -5.20 2.82
N GLU A 349 -34.26 -6.20 2.05
CA GLU A 349 -33.04 -6.96 2.29
C GLU A 349 -31.80 -6.10 2.06
N ALA A 350 -31.78 -5.22 1.05
CA ALA A 350 -30.68 -4.28 0.83
C ALA A 350 -30.40 -3.44 2.10
N VAL A 351 -31.44 -2.87 2.70
CA VAL A 351 -31.33 -2.08 3.94
C VAL A 351 -30.81 -2.93 5.09
N ARG A 352 -31.26 -4.19 5.22
CA ARG A 352 -30.75 -5.11 6.25
C ARG A 352 -29.22 -5.33 6.06
N ARG A 353 -28.76 -5.54 4.83
CA ARG A 353 -27.34 -5.76 4.51
C ARG A 353 -26.49 -4.52 4.79
N TYR A 354 -26.94 -3.32 4.40
CA TYR A 354 -26.22 -2.07 4.70
C TYR A 354 -26.11 -1.82 6.19
N ARG A 355 -27.14 -2.11 6.98
CA ARG A 355 -27.07 -2.01 8.46
C ARG A 355 -26.05 -2.98 9.05
N LYS A 356 -25.94 -4.22 8.53
CA LYS A 356 -24.87 -5.16 8.92
C LYS A 356 -23.49 -4.62 8.61
N ALA A 357 -23.29 -4.02 7.43
CA ALA A 357 -22.02 -3.39 7.07
C ALA A 357 -21.64 -2.28 8.06
N LEU A 358 -22.59 -1.45 8.47
CA LEU A 358 -22.35 -0.38 9.45
C LEU A 358 -22.01 -0.89 10.86
N GLY A 359 -22.49 -2.08 11.23
CA GLY A 359 -22.20 -2.73 12.50
C GLY A 359 -20.80 -3.31 12.61
N VAL A 360 -20.05 -3.44 11.48
CA VAL A 360 -18.67 -3.97 11.52
C VAL A 360 -17.73 -2.94 12.15
N GLU A 361 -16.87 -3.38 13.05
CA GLU A 361 -15.84 -2.54 13.69
C GLU A 361 -14.70 -2.23 12.73
N THR A 362 -14.95 -1.38 11.76
CA THR A 362 -13.97 -0.85 10.81
C THR A 362 -14.45 0.51 10.34
N GLU A 363 -13.59 1.27 9.71
CA GLU A 363 -13.96 2.50 9.00
C GLU A 363 -13.59 2.35 7.52
N GLY A 364 -14.09 3.23 6.68
CA GLY A 364 -13.69 3.30 5.27
C GLY A 364 -14.84 3.32 4.28
N ILE A 365 -14.48 3.28 3.01
CA ILE A 365 -15.36 3.50 1.86
C ILE A 365 -16.58 2.58 1.87
N ALA A 366 -16.43 1.32 2.28
CA ALA A 366 -17.54 0.37 2.35
C ALA A 366 -18.68 0.89 3.23
N LYS A 367 -18.36 1.41 4.42
CA LYS A 367 -19.37 1.98 5.33
C LYS A 367 -19.94 3.31 4.82
N ASP A 368 -19.14 4.13 4.16
CA ASP A 368 -19.62 5.39 3.56
C ASP A 368 -20.63 5.09 2.43
N LEU A 369 -20.34 4.09 1.60
CA LEU A 369 -21.28 3.62 0.59
C LEU A 369 -22.54 3.01 1.21
N ALA A 370 -22.41 2.20 2.26
CA ALA A 370 -23.56 1.65 2.97
C ALA A 370 -24.46 2.76 3.54
N ARG A 371 -23.91 3.84 4.14
CA ARG A 371 -24.67 5.00 4.61
C ARG A 371 -25.40 5.69 3.46
N ARG A 372 -24.69 5.96 2.35
CA ARG A 372 -25.27 6.57 1.15
C ARG A 372 -26.43 5.74 0.61
N HIS A 373 -26.25 4.41 0.53
CA HIS A 373 -27.27 3.53 -0.05
C HIS A 373 -28.40 3.18 0.92
N LEU A 374 -28.29 3.47 2.22
CA LEU A 374 -29.44 3.52 3.11
C LEU A 374 -30.40 4.65 2.75
N GLU A 375 -29.89 5.80 2.31
CA GLU A 375 -30.69 6.95 1.91
C GLU A 375 -31.19 6.82 0.46
N THR A 376 -30.29 6.41 -0.44
CA THR A 376 -30.57 6.31 -1.89
C THR A 376 -30.21 4.92 -2.39
N PRO A 377 -31.19 4.12 -2.90
CA PRO A 377 -30.92 2.79 -3.44
C PRO A 377 -29.81 2.79 -4.49
N TYR A 378 -28.98 1.76 -4.48
CA TYR A 378 -27.96 1.55 -5.51
C TYR A 378 -28.61 1.19 -6.85
N ARG A 379 -28.26 1.88 -7.93
CA ARG A 379 -28.84 1.69 -9.28
C ARG A 379 -27.88 1.12 -10.32
N GLY A 380 -26.72 0.62 -9.87
CA GLY A 380 -25.64 0.19 -10.77
C GLY A 380 -24.68 1.33 -11.13
N ARG A 381 -23.49 0.97 -11.60
CA ARG A 381 -22.60 1.91 -12.29
C ARG A 381 -23.03 2.02 -13.75
N ALA A 382 -23.10 3.24 -14.29
CA ALA A 382 -23.16 3.42 -15.73
C ALA A 382 -21.87 2.78 -16.31
N ARG A 383 -22.00 1.71 -17.10
CA ARG A 383 -20.86 1.19 -17.85
C ARG A 383 -20.46 2.25 -18.87
N PRO A 384 -19.19 2.66 -18.96
CA PRO A 384 -18.74 3.43 -20.11
C PRO A 384 -19.09 2.60 -21.36
N ALA A 385 -19.68 3.28 -22.37
CA ALA A 385 -19.96 2.66 -23.65
C ALA A 385 -18.65 2.07 -24.19
N SER A 386 -18.68 0.78 -24.51
CA SER A 386 -17.58 0.02 -25.10
C SER A 386 -17.17 0.55 -26.45
#